data_8a652c5027afe70dd866bdfe5f8c6f67
#
_entry.id   8a652c5027afe70dd866bdfe5f8c6f67
#
_cell.length_a   1.000
_cell.length_b   1.000
_cell.length_c   1.000
_cell.angle_alpha   90.00
_cell.angle_beta   90.00
_cell.angle_gamma   90.00
#
_symmetry.space_group_name_H-M   'P 1'
#
loop_
_entity.id
_entity.type
_entity.pdbx_description
1 polymer ?
#
loop_
_entity_poly.entity_id
_entity_poly.type
_entity_poly.pdbx_seq_one_letter_code
_entity_poly.pdbx_strand_id
1 'polypeptide(L)'
;MNIRKIAELADVSPATVSRVFGRNPGVSKEIAQKVLKIASQHNYHPRISEKQRNVVLITPYNSVYPVQSCIDMLLMALTQELPKHGFRVEILPVNSLERLPDVRFCAAVAIGLEPEELADWEERFTEPLIFLDRYPVTKNPGKNVFFVNSDEKSGMELALKYLKERKCRKIGCIIHGNPGEGNASRREKAIRKALNMLDLPDDDFLIRFSGKGTENYVELVGKLLKSGVDALFCPGGNAGITVLYALSLFGKQIPEDISLIASEQSFFSGYAVPPQTTITQEYQKLGAEVVSLIERRMNGELVPQITTLPYLLIKRESVR
;
A
#
# COMPACT_ATOMS: atom_id res chain seq x y z
N MET A 1 -5.14 -18.37 26.56
CA MET A 1 -3.81 -18.55 27.17
C MET A 1 -3.45 -17.33 28.03
N ASN A 2 -2.69 -17.49 29.13
CA ASN A 2 -2.27 -16.37 29.96
C ASN A 2 -0.76 -16.46 30.26
N ILE A 3 -0.16 -15.38 30.79
CA ILE A 3 1.27 -15.27 31.05
C ILE A 3 1.80 -16.38 31.98
N ARG A 4 0.99 -16.81 32.95
CA ARG A 4 1.39 -17.88 33.90
C ARG A 4 1.53 -19.21 33.16
N LYS A 5 0.65 -19.53 32.23
CA LYS A 5 0.72 -20.78 31.46
C LYS A 5 1.90 -20.80 30.50
N ILE A 6 2.22 -19.66 29.87
CA ILE A 6 3.45 -19.53 29.06
C ILE A 6 4.70 -19.71 29.91
N ALA A 7 4.71 -19.12 31.11
CA ALA A 7 5.82 -19.26 32.06
C ALA A 7 6.06 -20.73 32.47
N GLU A 8 4.98 -21.45 32.78
CA GLU A 8 5.03 -22.89 33.11
C GLU A 8 5.59 -23.71 31.93
N LEU A 9 5.08 -23.51 30.71
CA LEU A 9 5.54 -24.24 29.52
C LEU A 9 6.99 -23.93 29.14
N ALA A 10 7.45 -22.71 29.41
CA ALA A 10 8.81 -22.27 29.15
C ALA A 10 9.78 -22.63 30.32
N ASP A 11 9.27 -23.11 31.44
CA ASP A 11 10.01 -23.36 32.66
C ASP A 11 10.77 -22.11 33.17
N VAL A 12 10.03 -20.99 33.24
CA VAL A 12 10.53 -19.69 33.72
C VAL A 12 9.49 -19.00 34.59
N SER A 13 9.88 -17.94 35.28
CA SER A 13 8.93 -17.13 36.05
C SER A 13 8.03 -16.28 35.11
N PRO A 14 6.80 -15.93 35.55
CA PRO A 14 5.98 -14.98 34.84
C PRO A 14 6.66 -13.59 34.61
N ALA A 15 7.53 -13.21 35.57
CA ALA A 15 8.34 -12.01 35.46
C ALA A 15 9.39 -12.13 34.34
N THR A 16 9.97 -13.32 34.16
CA THR A 16 10.88 -13.58 33.02
C THR A 16 10.15 -13.48 31.68
N VAL A 17 8.96 -14.08 31.57
CA VAL A 17 8.12 -13.94 30.36
C VAL A 17 7.84 -12.47 30.09
N SER A 18 7.43 -11.69 31.10
CA SER A 18 7.19 -10.25 30.97
C SER A 18 8.44 -9.48 30.53
N ARG A 19 9.63 -9.86 31.03
CA ARG A 19 10.91 -9.25 30.61
C ARG A 19 11.28 -9.59 29.16
N VAL A 20 11.02 -10.81 28.72
CA VAL A 20 11.23 -11.22 27.31
C VAL A 20 10.39 -10.36 26.38
N PHE A 21 9.09 -10.25 26.64
CA PHE A 21 8.20 -9.40 25.84
C PHE A 21 8.49 -7.90 26.00
N GLY A 22 9.01 -7.49 27.16
CA GLY A 22 9.47 -6.13 27.42
C GLY A 22 10.85 -5.83 26.83
N ARG A 23 11.50 -6.79 26.17
CA ARG A 23 12.88 -6.69 25.62
C ARG A 23 13.87 -6.12 26.62
N ASN A 24 13.77 -6.54 27.89
CA ASN A 24 14.68 -6.08 28.93
C ASN A 24 16.05 -6.75 28.79
N PRO A 25 17.16 -5.98 28.87
CA PRO A 25 18.53 -6.51 28.75
C PRO A 25 18.91 -7.32 29.97
N GLY A 26 18.44 -8.40 30.31
CA GLY A 26 18.72 -9.23 31.49
C GLY A 26 18.19 -10.66 31.33
N VAL A 27 17.70 -10.99 30.14
CA VAL A 27 17.27 -12.33 29.78
C VAL A 27 18.21 -12.86 28.70
N SER A 28 18.71 -14.09 28.88
CA SER A 28 19.59 -14.70 27.87
C SER A 28 18.83 -14.89 26.55
N LYS A 29 19.56 -14.87 25.43
CA LYS A 29 18.99 -15.07 24.09
C LYS A 29 18.26 -16.42 23.98
N GLU A 30 18.79 -17.48 24.62
CA GLU A 30 18.19 -18.80 24.59
C GLU A 30 16.84 -18.84 25.33
N ILE A 31 16.76 -18.22 26.51
CA ILE A 31 15.49 -18.11 27.26
C ILE A 31 14.48 -17.26 26.45
N ALA A 32 14.93 -16.17 25.90
CA ALA A 32 14.06 -15.31 25.06
C ALA A 32 13.48 -16.09 23.88
N GLN A 33 14.32 -16.81 23.12
CA GLN A 33 13.88 -17.63 21.98
C GLN A 33 12.91 -18.74 22.41
N LYS A 34 13.20 -19.44 23.55
CA LYS A 34 12.31 -20.48 24.10
C LYS A 34 10.92 -19.92 24.41
N VAL A 35 10.87 -18.79 25.12
CA VAL A 35 9.60 -18.14 25.50
C VAL A 35 8.83 -17.67 24.26
N LEU A 36 9.49 -17.02 23.29
CA LEU A 36 8.86 -16.52 22.08
C LEU A 36 8.32 -17.66 21.22
N LYS A 37 9.06 -18.77 21.08
CA LYS A 37 8.61 -19.97 20.35
C LYS A 37 7.35 -20.57 20.99
N ILE A 38 7.32 -20.72 22.30
CA ILE A 38 6.16 -21.26 23.03
C ILE A 38 4.96 -20.30 22.90
N ALA A 39 5.19 -19.00 23.05
CA ALA A 39 4.14 -18.00 22.91
C ALA A 39 3.51 -18.03 21.51
N SER A 40 4.33 -18.13 20.46
CA SER A 40 3.88 -18.27 19.08
C SER A 40 3.07 -19.54 18.84
N GLN A 41 3.56 -20.69 19.33
CA GLN A 41 2.85 -21.97 19.22
C GLN A 41 1.46 -21.95 19.83
N HIS A 42 1.29 -21.19 20.90
CA HIS A 42 0.04 -21.07 21.64
C HIS A 42 -0.76 -19.79 21.35
N ASN A 43 -0.38 -19.06 20.33
CA ASN A 43 -1.00 -17.79 19.92
C ASN A 43 -1.19 -16.83 21.11
N TYR A 44 -0.16 -16.74 21.98
CA TYR A 44 -0.18 -15.87 23.13
C TYR A 44 0.47 -14.53 22.81
N HIS A 45 -0.31 -13.46 23.00
CA HIS A 45 0.16 -12.08 22.90
C HIS A 45 -0.03 -11.42 24.27
N PRO A 46 1.03 -10.84 24.88
CA PRO A 46 0.89 -10.13 26.15
C PRO A 46 0.09 -8.85 25.92
N ARG A 47 -0.68 -8.42 26.93
CA ARG A 47 -1.28 -7.08 26.93
C ARG A 47 -0.15 -6.05 26.94
N ILE A 48 -0.11 -5.21 25.92
CA ILE A 48 0.88 -4.15 25.79
C ILE A 48 0.50 -3.05 26.79
N SER A 49 1.47 -2.65 27.64
CA SER A 49 1.22 -1.52 28.55
C SER A 49 1.12 -0.22 27.76
N GLU A 50 0.35 0.76 28.24
CA GLU A 50 0.23 2.08 27.64
C GLU A 50 1.59 2.78 27.43
N LYS A 51 2.60 2.43 28.24
CA LYS A 51 3.98 2.92 28.11
C LYS A 51 4.72 2.41 26.87
N GLN A 52 4.18 1.43 26.15
CA GLN A 52 4.80 0.79 24.99
C GLN A 52 4.05 1.08 23.67
N ARG A 53 3.27 2.16 23.62
CA ARG A 53 2.52 2.56 22.43
C ARG A 53 3.45 3.25 21.41
N ASN A 54 4.46 2.53 20.95
CA ASN A 54 5.32 2.96 19.86
C ASN A 54 5.04 2.12 18.62
N VAL A 55 4.81 2.75 17.47
CA VAL A 55 4.62 2.12 16.17
C VAL A 55 5.80 2.47 15.30
N VAL A 56 6.44 1.45 14.73
CA VAL A 56 7.56 1.64 13.81
C VAL A 56 7.05 1.62 12.38
N LEU A 57 7.31 2.69 11.64
CA LEU A 57 7.05 2.77 10.20
C LEU A 57 8.32 2.37 9.47
N ILE A 58 8.30 1.23 8.78
CA ILE A 58 9.44 0.74 7.99
C ILE A 58 9.29 1.24 6.56
N THR A 59 10.29 1.96 6.08
CA THR A 59 10.29 2.61 4.77
C THR A 59 11.41 2.07 3.88
N PRO A 60 11.32 2.19 2.54
CA PRO A 60 12.43 1.87 1.64
C PRO A 60 13.67 2.72 1.95
N TYR A 61 14.85 2.19 1.62
CA TYR A 61 16.13 2.89 1.81
C TYR A 61 16.21 4.19 1.01
N ASN A 62 15.77 4.17 -0.24
CA ASN A 62 15.81 5.31 -1.14
C ASN A 62 14.45 6.00 -1.22
N SER A 63 14.03 6.65 -0.15
CA SER A 63 12.77 7.39 -0.12
C SER A 63 12.85 8.80 -0.72
N VAL A 64 13.90 9.13 -1.46
CA VAL A 64 13.96 10.41 -2.19
C VAL A 64 13.19 10.26 -3.49
N TYR A 65 11.88 10.34 -3.40
CA TYR A 65 11.04 10.50 -4.57
C TYR A 65 10.87 12.00 -4.85
N PRO A 66 11.18 12.46 -6.06
CA PRO A 66 11.16 13.90 -6.39
C PRO A 66 9.76 14.51 -6.42
N VAL A 67 8.72 13.69 -6.34
CA VAL A 67 7.31 14.12 -6.37
C VAL A 67 6.52 13.24 -5.41
N GLN A 68 5.51 13.78 -4.76
CA GLN A 68 4.64 13.07 -3.81
C GLN A 68 4.20 11.71 -4.36
N SER A 69 4.78 10.67 -3.81
CA SER A 69 4.42 9.28 -4.12
C SER A 69 3.29 8.81 -3.20
N CYS A 70 2.69 7.67 -3.51
CA CYS A 70 1.73 7.03 -2.60
C CYS A 70 2.37 6.74 -1.24
N ILE A 71 3.69 6.50 -1.18
CA ILE A 71 4.45 6.29 0.07
C ILE A 71 4.37 7.52 0.95
N ASP A 72 4.60 8.71 0.40
CA ASP A 72 4.55 9.97 1.16
C ASP A 72 3.15 10.24 1.70
N MET A 73 2.12 9.96 0.90
CA MET A 73 0.72 10.12 1.29
C MET A 73 0.33 9.16 2.42
N LEU A 74 0.77 7.90 2.34
CA LEU A 74 0.55 6.90 3.39
C LEU A 74 1.31 7.25 4.67
N LEU A 75 2.56 7.68 4.55
CA LEU A 75 3.38 8.12 5.67
C LEU A 75 2.73 9.32 6.37
N MET A 76 2.27 10.31 5.60
CA MET A 76 1.57 11.47 6.14
C MET A 76 0.27 11.08 6.85
N ALA A 77 -0.54 10.19 6.27
CA ALA A 77 -1.77 9.71 6.88
C ALA A 77 -1.51 9.01 8.22
N LEU A 78 -0.51 8.14 8.29
CA LEU A 78 -0.14 7.43 9.52
C LEU A 78 0.44 8.38 10.58
N THR A 79 1.33 9.30 10.22
CA THR A 79 1.92 10.25 11.15
C THR A 79 0.90 11.25 11.71
N GLN A 80 -0.21 11.46 11.01
CA GLN A 80 -1.33 12.26 11.51
C GLN A 80 -2.29 11.41 12.37
N GLU A 81 -2.56 10.15 12.00
CA GLU A 81 -3.59 9.35 12.65
C GLU A 81 -3.09 8.68 13.94
N LEU A 82 -1.92 8.08 13.92
CA LEU A 82 -1.35 7.37 15.08
C LEU A 82 -1.27 8.24 16.35
N PRO A 83 -0.79 9.49 16.31
CA PRO A 83 -0.73 10.34 17.50
C PRO A 83 -2.10 10.70 18.09
N LYS A 84 -3.16 10.82 17.28
CA LYS A 84 -4.53 11.07 17.76
C LYS A 84 -5.01 9.96 18.69
N HIS A 85 -4.51 8.74 18.50
CA HIS A 85 -4.80 7.56 19.31
C HIS A 85 -3.74 7.28 20.40
N GLY A 86 -2.85 8.23 20.66
CA GLY A 86 -1.84 8.15 21.71
C GLY A 86 -0.65 7.25 21.36
N PHE A 87 -0.44 6.93 20.09
CA PHE A 87 0.76 6.23 19.64
C PHE A 87 1.92 7.20 19.39
N ARG A 88 3.12 6.75 19.72
CA ARG A 88 4.36 7.36 19.25
C ARG A 88 4.73 6.74 17.91
N VAL A 89 5.40 7.50 17.08
CA VAL A 89 5.83 7.06 15.75
C VAL A 89 7.34 7.13 15.64
N GLU A 90 7.95 6.04 15.22
CA GLU A 90 9.35 5.97 14.87
C GLU A 90 9.48 5.53 13.41
N ILE A 91 10.25 6.24 12.61
CA ILE A 91 10.48 5.89 11.21
C ILE A 91 11.84 5.24 11.09
N LEU A 92 11.89 4.04 10.50
CA LEU A 92 13.08 3.25 10.35
C LEU A 92 13.22 2.79 8.89
N PRO A 93 14.28 3.20 8.19
CA PRO A 93 14.58 2.66 6.86
C PRO A 93 14.89 1.15 6.92
N VAL A 94 14.51 0.41 5.88
CA VAL A 94 14.67 -1.05 5.82
C VAL A 94 16.12 -1.53 6.02
N ASN A 95 17.09 -0.75 5.58
CA ASN A 95 18.53 -1.04 5.77
C ASN A 95 19.04 -0.81 7.22
N SER A 96 18.19 -0.35 8.11
CA SER A 96 18.51 -0.14 9.54
C SER A 96 17.72 -1.07 10.46
N LEU A 97 17.19 -2.17 9.92
CA LEU A 97 16.40 -3.14 10.68
C LEU A 97 17.20 -3.88 11.78
N GLU A 98 18.53 -3.87 11.73
CA GLU A 98 19.38 -4.37 12.80
C GLU A 98 19.20 -3.59 14.11
N ARG A 99 18.71 -2.35 14.05
CA ARG A 99 18.41 -1.50 15.21
C ARG A 99 17.05 -1.80 15.85
N LEU A 100 16.17 -2.48 15.11
CA LEU A 100 14.80 -2.75 15.56
C LEU A 100 14.71 -3.59 16.85
N PRO A 101 15.60 -4.58 17.11
CA PRO A 101 15.61 -5.30 18.38
C PRO A 101 15.81 -4.43 19.61
N ASP A 102 16.45 -3.27 19.47
CA ASP A 102 16.70 -2.32 20.57
C ASP A 102 15.51 -1.36 20.80
N VAL A 103 14.57 -1.31 19.84
CA VAL A 103 13.38 -0.46 19.89
C VAL A 103 12.23 -1.23 20.54
N ARG A 104 11.57 -0.59 21.52
CA ARG A 104 10.30 -1.10 22.06
C ARG A 104 9.14 -0.57 21.23
N PHE A 105 8.40 -1.47 20.60
CA PHE A 105 7.25 -1.11 19.79
C PHE A 105 6.10 -2.10 19.98
N CYS A 106 4.90 -1.70 19.62
CA CYS A 106 3.69 -2.52 19.70
C CYS A 106 3.23 -3.06 18.35
N ALA A 107 3.64 -2.42 17.27
CA ALA A 107 3.38 -2.84 15.91
C ALA A 107 4.41 -2.23 14.96
N ALA A 108 4.61 -2.86 13.83
CA ALA A 108 5.35 -2.29 12.71
C ALA A 108 4.45 -2.16 11.48
N VAL A 109 4.63 -1.09 10.71
CA VAL A 109 3.91 -0.84 9.46
C VAL A 109 4.93 -0.70 8.34
N ALA A 110 4.89 -1.60 7.37
CA ALA A 110 5.74 -1.58 6.19
C ALA A 110 5.06 -0.77 5.08
N ILE A 111 5.73 0.28 4.60
CA ILE A 111 5.23 1.18 3.57
C ILE A 111 6.17 1.12 2.37
N GLY A 112 5.66 0.76 1.20
CA GLY A 112 6.46 0.70 -0.03
C GLY A 112 7.45 -0.45 -0.12
N LEU A 113 7.41 -1.40 0.81
CA LEU A 113 8.24 -2.60 0.83
C LEU A 113 7.45 -3.80 0.29
N GLU A 114 8.14 -4.71 -0.37
CA GLU A 114 7.54 -5.98 -0.77
C GLU A 114 7.57 -6.98 0.41
N PRO A 115 6.59 -7.90 0.52
CA PRO A 115 6.51 -8.84 1.64
C PRO A 115 7.75 -9.71 1.81
N GLU A 116 8.47 -10.00 0.73
CA GLU A 116 9.69 -10.80 0.73
C GLU A 116 10.85 -10.13 1.49
N GLU A 117 10.87 -8.79 1.54
CA GLU A 117 11.90 -8.03 2.25
C GLU A 117 11.83 -8.21 3.78
N LEU A 118 10.68 -8.69 4.29
CA LEU A 118 10.41 -8.90 5.71
C LEU A 118 9.87 -10.32 5.98
N ALA A 119 10.24 -11.29 5.15
CA ALA A 119 9.72 -12.67 5.24
C ALA A 119 10.09 -13.39 6.55
N ASP A 120 11.21 -13.01 7.17
CA ASP A 120 11.69 -13.54 8.44
C ASP A 120 11.09 -12.86 9.68
N TRP A 121 10.05 -12.01 9.50
CA TRP A 121 9.49 -11.20 10.58
C TRP A 121 9.09 -12.01 11.82
N GLU A 122 8.32 -13.08 11.66
CA GLU A 122 7.82 -13.90 12.79
C GLU A 122 8.91 -14.73 13.46
N GLU A 123 10.05 -14.93 12.82
CA GLU A 123 11.23 -15.55 13.44
C GLU A 123 11.93 -14.59 14.40
N ARG A 124 11.82 -13.28 14.13
CA ARG A 124 12.52 -12.22 14.87
C ARG A 124 11.63 -11.49 15.86
N PHE A 125 10.35 -11.34 15.55
CA PHE A 125 9.44 -10.47 16.30
C PHE A 125 8.09 -11.15 16.56
N THR A 126 7.46 -10.80 17.69
CA THR A 126 6.11 -11.23 18.05
C THR A 126 5.06 -10.15 17.79
N GLU A 127 5.50 -8.92 17.57
CA GLU A 127 4.66 -7.79 17.30
C GLU A 127 4.08 -7.87 15.88
N PRO A 128 2.83 -7.43 15.67
CA PRO A 128 2.21 -7.48 14.36
C PRO A 128 2.98 -6.62 13.34
N LEU A 129 3.13 -7.17 12.13
CA LEU A 129 3.58 -6.47 10.95
C LEU A 129 2.39 -6.19 10.04
N ILE A 130 2.23 -4.96 9.62
CA ILE A 130 1.15 -4.53 8.74
C ILE A 130 1.76 -3.99 7.45
N PHE A 131 1.51 -4.66 6.34
CA PHE A 131 1.85 -4.15 5.01
C PHE A 131 0.76 -3.21 4.51
N LEU A 132 1.17 -2.03 4.09
CA LEU A 132 0.27 -1.03 3.54
C LEU A 132 0.42 -0.97 2.02
N ASP A 133 -0.71 -1.10 1.32
CA ASP A 133 -0.80 -1.12 -0.15
C ASP A 133 0.05 -2.22 -0.81
N ARG A 134 0.14 -3.37 -0.14
CA ARG A 134 0.78 -4.60 -0.62
C ARG A 134 -0.10 -5.80 -0.37
N TYR A 135 0.09 -6.84 -1.17
CA TYR A 135 -0.68 -8.08 -1.09
C TYR A 135 0.22 -9.26 -0.72
N PRO A 136 -0.30 -10.26 -0.02
CA PRO A 136 0.48 -11.44 0.29
C PRO A 136 0.90 -12.16 -1.00
N VAL A 137 2.14 -12.62 -1.03
CA VAL A 137 2.70 -13.41 -2.13
C VAL A 137 2.34 -14.88 -1.97
N THR A 138 2.21 -15.33 -0.73
CA THR A 138 1.82 -16.70 -0.38
C THR A 138 0.42 -16.74 0.22
N LYS A 139 -0.20 -17.93 0.19
CA LYS A 139 -1.51 -18.15 0.84
C LYS A 139 -1.45 -18.06 2.37
N ASN A 140 -0.26 -18.25 2.96
CA ASN A 140 -0.03 -18.20 4.40
C ASN A 140 1.11 -17.22 4.72
N PRO A 141 0.85 -15.92 4.77
CA PRO A 141 1.88 -14.90 4.98
C PRO A 141 2.41 -14.81 6.41
N GLY A 142 1.94 -15.66 7.32
CA GLY A 142 2.24 -15.63 8.75
C GLY A 142 0.98 -15.29 9.58
N LYS A 143 0.99 -15.68 10.86
CA LYS A 143 -0.18 -15.49 11.76
C LYS A 143 -0.30 -14.05 12.24
N ASN A 144 0.82 -13.32 12.27
CA ASN A 144 0.92 -11.97 12.81
C ASN A 144 1.31 -10.93 11.74
N VAL A 145 1.11 -11.30 10.48
CA VAL A 145 1.32 -10.43 9.31
C VAL A 145 -0.03 -10.08 8.70
N PHE A 146 -0.28 -8.79 8.52
CA PHE A 146 -1.55 -8.23 8.07
C PHE A 146 -1.34 -7.33 6.86
N PHE A 147 -2.40 -7.12 6.09
CA PHE A 147 -2.39 -6.32 4.87
C PHE A 147 -3.58 -5.36 4.87
N VAL A 148 -3.30 -4.09 4.73
CA VAL A 148 -4.33 -3.05 4.57
C VAL A 148 -4.13 -2.40 3.20
N ASN A 149 -5.07 -2.58 2.30
CA ASN A 149 -4.91 -2.31 0.88
C ASN A 149 -6.06 -1.48 0.32
N SER A 150 -5.81 -0.87 -0.82
CA SER A 150 -6.87 -0.35 -1.68
C SER A 150 -7.27 -1.42 -2.71
N ASP A 151 -8.56 -1.50 -3.03
CA ASP A 151 -9.09 -2.44 -4.02
C ASP A 151 -8.77 -1.95 -5.45
N GLU A 152 -7.64 -2.39 -5.97
CA GLU A 152 -7.20 -2.08 -7.34
C GLU A 152 -8.28 -2.39 -8.38
N LYS A 153 -9.04 -3.48 -8.16
CA LYS A 153 -10.11 -3.87 -9.09
C LYS A 153 -11.21 -2.81 -9.11
N SER A 154 -11.69 -2.36 -7.96
CA SER A 154 -12.73 -1.34 -7.88
C SER A 154 -12.28 -0.02 -8.50
N GLY A 155 -11.02 0.35 -8.32
CA GLY A 155 -10.45 1.56 -8.91
C GLY A 155 -10.43 1.53 -10.44
N MET A 156 -10.00 0.40 -11.02
CA MET A 156 -9.97 0.23 -12.48
C MET A 156 -11.38 0.20 -13.08
N GLU A 157 -12.29 -0.54 -12.46
CA GLU A 157 -13.70 -0.60 -12.88
C GLU A 157 -14.37 0.79 -12.83
N LEU A 158 -14.12 1.55 -11.75
CA LEU A 158 -14.69 2.88 -11.55
C LEU A 158 -14.26 3.88 -12.65
N ALA A 159 -12.96 3.91 -12.96
CA ALA A 159 -12.43 4.79 -14.02
C ALA A 159 -12.98 4.46 -15.41
N LEU A 160 -12.95 3.18 -15.79
CA LEU A 160 -13.39 2.74 -17.11
C LEU A 160 -14.90 2.89 -17.27
N LYS A 161 -15.69 2.60 -16.24
CA LYS A 161 -17.12 2.84 -16.22
C LYS A 161 -17.44 4.32 -16.44
N TYR A 162 -16.74 5.22 -15.74
CA TYR A 162 -16.93 6.65 -15.91
C TYR A 162 -16.58 7.13 -17.32
N LEU A 163 -15.47 6.66 -17.91
CA LEU A 163 -15.14 6.99 -19.32
C LEU A 163 -16.22 6.51 -20.28
N LYS A 164 -16.75 5.28 -20.10
CA LYS A 164 -17.86 4.76 -20.92
C LYS A 164 -19.14 5.61 -20.78
N GLU A 165 -19.51 5.99 -19.55
CA GLU A 165 -20.64 6.88 -19.28
C GLU A 165 -20.48 8.24 -19.98
N ARG A 166 -19.24 8.70 -20.11
CA ARG A 166 -18.85 9.93 -20.85
C ARG A 166 -18.66 9.70 -22.35
N LYS A 167 -19.16 8.58 -22.88
CA LYS A 167 -19.20 8.19 -24.31
C LYS A 167 -17.83 7.94 -24.94
N CYS A 168 -16.77 7.73 -24.14
CA CYS A 168 -15.50 7.24 -24.67
C CYS A 168 -15.65 5.80 -25.17
N ARG A 169 -15.09 5.50 -26.35
CA ARG A 169 -15.28 4.24 -27.04
C ARG A 169 -14.01 3.42 -27.17
N LYS A 170 -12.86 4.07 -27.26
CA LYS A 170 -11.57 3.42 -27.45
C LYS A 170 -10.57 3.97 -26.47
N ILE A 171 -10.41 3.27 -25.36
CA ILE A 171 -9.62 3.72 -24.23
C ILE A 171 -8.21 3.11 -24.30
N GLY A 172 -7.19 3.97 -24.32
CA GLY A 172 -5.79 3.55 -24.16
C GLY A 172 -5.41 3.55 -22.68
N CYS A 173 -4.73 2.51 -22.24
CA CYS A 173 -4.27 2.39 -20.86
C CYS A 173 -2.73 2.42 -20.78
N ILE A 174 -2.18 3.25 -19.87
CA ILE A 174 -0.75 3.24 -19.55
C ILE A 174 -0.60 2.88 -18.06
N ILE A 175 -0.24 1.63 -17.80
CA ILE A 175 -0.10 1.07 -16.46
C ILE A 175 1.31 1.31 -15.96
N HIS A 176 1.45 1.92 -14.77
CA HIS A 176 2.76 2.09 -14.14
C HIS A 176 3.30 0.75 -13.63
N GLY A 177 4.56 0.44 -13.97
CA GLY A 177 5.27 -0.79 -13.62
C GLY A 177 5.55 -1.70 -14.81
N ASN A 178 6.12 -2.87 -14.54
CA ASN A 178 6.43 -3.85 -15.57
C ASN A 178 5.27 -4.85 -15.76
N PRO A 179 5.06 -5.37 -16.98
CA PRO A 179 4.06 -6.40 -17.22
C PRO A 179 4.34 -7.65 -16.35
N GLY A 180 3.28 -8.22 -15.78
CA GLY A 180 3.37 -9.43 -14.96
C GLY A 180 3.81 -9.21 -13.50
N GLU A 181 4.26 -8.02 -13.11
CA GLU A 181 4.76 -7.73 -11.76
C GLU A 181 3.74 -7.04 -10.86
N GLY A 182 3.71 -7.43 -9.59
CA GLY A 182 3.05 -6.74 -8.47
C GLY A 182 1.70 -6.11 -8.81
N ASN A 183 1.54 -4.83 -8.47
CA ASN A 183 0.31 -4.07 -8.72
C ASN A 183 0.04 -3.85 -10.21
N ALA A 184 1.06 -3.78 -11.07
CA ALA A 184 0.86 -3.62 -12.51
C ALA A 184 0.10 -4.81 -13.10
N SER A 185 0.44 -6.04 -12.71
CA SER A 185 -0.29 -7.26 -13.13
C SER A 185 -1.73 -7.28 -12.60
N ARG A 186 -1.97 -6.80 -11.38
CA ARG A 186 -3.34 -6.71 -10.81
C ARG A 186 -4.18 -5.69 -11.58
N ARG A 187 -3.62 -4.52 -11.86
CA ARG A 187 -4.25 -3.45 -12.64
C ARG A 187 -4.60 -3.93 -14.05
N GLU A 188 -3.67 -4.57 -14.73
CA GLU A 188 -3.92 -5.13 -16.07
C GLU A 188 -5.11 -6.09 -16.06
N LYS A 189 -5.09 -7.08 -15.17
CA LYS A 189 -6.20 -8.06 -15.05
C LYS A 189 -7.54 -7.39 -14.76
N ALA A 190 -7.54 -6.38 -13.88
CA ALA A 190 -8.73 -5.63 -13.53
C ALA A 190 -9.24 -4.77 -14.70
N ILE A 191 -8.33 -4.09 -15.42
CA ILE A 191 -8.64 -3.30 -16.62
C ILE A 191 -9.26 -4.18 -17.70
N ARG A 192 -8.61 -5.29 -18.07
CA ARG A 192 -9.13 -6.22 -19.09
C ARG A 192 -10.50 -6.75 -18.72
N LYS A 193 -10.67 -7.17 -17.47
CA LYS A 193 -11.97 -7.62 -16.99
C LYS A 193 -13.04 -6.51 -17.08
N ALA A 194 -12.71 -5.29 -16.71
CA ALA A 194 -13.63 -4.16 -16.76
C ALA A 194 -13.96 -3.76 -18.21
N LEU A 195 -12.98 -3.74 -19.13
CA LEU A 195 -13.21 -3.50 -20.55
C LEU A 195 -14.19 -4.51 -21.12
N ASN A 196 -13.97 -5.82 -20.87
CA ASN A 196 -14.87 -6.87 -21.31
C ASN A 196 -16.28 -6.74 -20.73
N MET A 197 -16.42 -6.48 -19.41
CA MET A 197 -17.73 -6.28 -18.76
C MET A 197 -18.45 -5.03 -19.30
N LEU A 198 -17.72 -4.06 -19.76
CA LEU A 198 -18.25 -2.80 -20.32
C LEU A 198 -18.41 -2.86 -21.83
N ASP A 199 -18.15 -3.97 -22.48
CA ASP A 199 -18.21 -4.11 -23.93
C ASP A 199 -17.38 -3.03 -24.67
N LEU A 200 -16.13 -2.86 -24.20
CA LEU A 200 -15.12 -1.96 -24.74
C LEU A 200 -13.96 -2.75 -25.34
N PRO A 201 -13.25 -2.22 -26.37
CA PRO A 201 -12.09 -2.89 -26.97
C PRO A 201 -11.01 -3.24 -25.92
N ASP A 202 -10.53 -4.49 -25.93
CA ASP A 202 -9.49 -5.03 -25.04
C ASP A 202 -8.31 -5.57 -25.88
N ASP A 203 -7.87 -4.79 -26.84
CA ASP A 203 -6.74 -5.16 -27.69
C ASP A 203 -5.40 -4.92 -26.98
N ASP A 204 -4.43 -5.82 -27.15
CA ASP A 204 -3.11 -5.72 -26.52
C ASP A 204 -2.37 -4.41 -26.85
N PHE A 205 -2.61 -3.84 -28.04
CA PHE A 205 -1.98 -2.59 -28.43
C PHE A 205 -2.59 -1.35 -27.72
N LEU A 206 -3.74 -1.48 -27.04
CA LEU A 206 -4.34 -0.42 -26.23
C LEU A 206 -3.82 -0.40 -24.79
N ILE A 207 -3.15 -1.47 -24.34
CA ILE A 207 -2.58 -1.56 -22.98
C ILE A 207 -1.06 -1.47 -23.08
N ARG A 208 -0.49 -0.50 -22.38
CA ARG A 208 0.94 -0.22 -22.34
C ARG A 208 1.44 -0.19 -20.90
N PHE A 209 2.72 -0.43 -20.72
CA PHE A 209 3.40 -0.38 -19.42
C PHE A 209 4.51 0.66 -19.49
N SER A 210 4.60 1.50 -18.47
CA SER A 210 5.62 2.54 -18.40
C SER A 210 6.97 2.04 -17.85
N GLY A 211 6.99 0.87 -17.22
CA GLY A 211 8.18 0.39 -16.51
C GLY A 211 8.30 0.98 -15.10
N LYS A 212 9.47 0.74 -14.49
CA LYS A 212 9.87 1.31 -13.20
C LYS A 212 11.12 2.18 -13.45
N GLY A 213 10.96 3.45 -13.65
CA GLY A 213 12.09 4.34 -13.90
C GLY A 213 11.74 5.53 -14.79
N THR A 214 12.66 5.95 -15.66
CA THR A 214 12.42 7.02 -16.64
C THR A 214 11.62 6.46 -17.81
N GLU A 215 10.32 6.52 -17.66
CA GLU A 215 9.39 6.00 -18.65
C GLU A 215 9.28 6.92 -19.85
N ASN A 216 9.22 6.34 -21.04
CA ASN A 216 8.99 7.09 -22.27
C ASN A 216 7.50 7.32 -22.52
N TYR A 217 6.85 8.09 -21.65
CA TYR A 217 5.43 8.41 -21.80
C TYR A 217 5.10 9.08 -23.14
N VAL A 218 6.00 9.89 -23.67
CA VAL A 218 5.80 10.55 -24.99
C VAL A 218 5.64 9.50 -26.09
N GLU A 219 6.52 8.47 -26.10
CA GLU A 219 6.42 7.38 -27.07
C GLU A 219 5.14 6.55 -26.89
N LEU A 220 4.81 6.21 -25.63
CA LEU A 220 3.61 5.43 -25.32
C LEU A 220 2.33 6.16 -25.72
N VAL A 221 2.21 7.44 -25.38
CA VAL A 221 1.08 8.30 -25.81
C VAL A 221 1.02 8.38 -27.32
N GLY A 222 2.15 8.59 -28.01
CA GLY A 222 2.20 8.64 -29.46
C GLY A 222 1.70 7.35 -30.13
N LYS A 223 2.07 6.18 -29.58
CA LYS A 223 1.58 4.87 -30.06
C LYS A 223 0.06 4.73 -29.88
N LEU A 224 -0.45 5.12 -28.72
CA LEU A 224 -1.89 5.07 -28.44
C LEU A 224 -2.69 6.05 -29.32
N LEU A 225 -2.21 7.27 -29.52
CA LEU A 225 -2.84 8.23 -30.40
C LEU A 225 -2.93 7.73 -31.86
N LYS A 226 -1.88 7.06 -32.37
CA LYS A 226 -1.91 6.41 -33.70
C LYS A 226 -2.94 5.30 -33.79
N SER A 227 -3.29 4.68 -32.66
CA SER A 227 -4.36 3.67 -32.60
C SER A 227 -5.77 4.29 -32.56
N GLY A 228 -5.89 5.61 -32.56
CA GLY A 228 -7.18 6.32 -32.61
C GLY A 228 -7.97 6.23 -31.29
N VAL A 229 -7.30 6.28 -30.15
CA VAL A 229 -7.95 6.35 -28.83
C VAL A 229 -8.63 7.70 -28.63
N ASP A 230 -9.78 7.71 -27.95
CA ASP A 230 -10.53 8.90 -27.57
C ASP A 230 -10.44 9.21 -26.07
N ALA A 231 -9.82 8.31 -25.31
CA ALA A 231 -9.49 8.51 -23.90
C ALA A 231 -8.20 7.79 -23.50
N LEU A 232 -7.52 8.34 -22.48
CA LEU A 232 -6.40 7.70 -21.80
C LEU A 232 -6.76 7.45 -20.34
N PHE A 233 -6.43 6.25 -19.87
CA PHE A 233 -6.47 5.89 -18.45
C PHE A 233 -5.08 5.48 -17.98
N CYS A 234 -4.53 6.20 -17.00
CA CYS A 234 -3.15 6.08 -16.60
C CYS A 234 -3.03 5.79 -15.08
N PRO A 235 -3.27 4.52 -14.66
CA PRO A 235 -3.23 4.16 -13.24
C PRO A 235 -1.80 3.97 -12.73
N GLY A 236 -1.51 4.63 -11.59
CA GLY A 236 -0.24 4.53 -10.86
C GLY A 236 0.84 5.51 -11.34
N GLY A 237 1.90 5.60 -10.56
CA GLY A 237 3.04 6.47 -10.84
C GLY A 237 2.69 7.94 -10.99
N ASN A 238 3.58 8.67 -11.66
CA ASN A 238 3.44 10.11 -11.96
C ASN A 238 2.84 10.36 -13.36
N ALA A 239 2.07 9.41 -13.89
CA ALA A 239 1.53 9.44 -15.23
C ALA A 239 0.70 10.71 -15.53
N GLY A 240 -0.01 11.24 -14.54
CA GLY A 240 -0.84 12.43 -14.72
C GLY A 240 -0.08 13.62 -15.28
N ILE A 241 1.11 13.94 -14.76
CA ILE A 241 1.96 15.05 -15.22
C ILE A 241 2.54 14.76 -16.60
N THR A 242 3.16 13.59 -16.72
CA THR A 242 3.93 13.23 -17.91
C THR A 242 3.05 13.00 -19.14
N VAL A 243 1.84 12.46 -18.94
CA VAL A 243 0.87 12.27 -20.02
C VAL A 243 0.27 13.61 -20.48
N LEU A 244 -0.03 14.56 -19.57
CA LEU A 244 -0.42 15.91 -19.97
C LEU A 244 0.62 16.56 -20.85
N TYR A 245 1.88 16.51 -20.45
CA TYR A 245 2.97 17.05 -21.24
C TYR A 245 3.08 16.35 -22.60
N ALA A 246 3.01 15.02 -22.63
CA ALA A 246 3.07 14.26 -23.87
C ALA A 246 1.91 14.63 -24.82
N LEU A 247 0.68 14.76 -24.32
CA LEU A 247 -0.47 15.17 -25.12
C LEU A 247 -0.29 16.58 -25.69
N SER A 248 0.24 17.52 -24.92
CA SER A 248 0.53 18.88 -25.40
C SER A 248 1.57 18.89 -26.53
N LEU A 249 2.60 18.04 -26.47
CA LEU A 249 3.58 17.88 -27.56
C LEU A 249 2.94 17.37 -28.86
N PHE A 250 1.89 16.55 -28.76
CA PHE A 250 1.11 16.09 -29.91
C PHE A 250 -0.02 17.04 -30.30
N GLY A 251 -0.09 18.25 -29.73
CA GLY A 251 -1.10 19.25 -30.02
C GLY A 251 -2.52 18.81 -29.64
N LYS A 252 -2.67 17.89 -28.69
CA LYS A 252 -3.99 17.39 -28.26
C LYS A 252 -4.54 18.22 -27.11
N GLN A 253 -5.78 18.69 -27.28
CA GLN A 253 -6.52 19.42 -26.26
C GLN A 253 -7.31 18.44 -25.38
N ILE A 254 -7.32 18.70 -24.07
CA ILE A 254 -8.02 17.92 -23.06
C ILE A 254 -9.10 18.82 -22.47
N PRO A 255 -10.35 18.38 -22.44
CA PRO A 255 -10.88 17.07 -22.83
C PRO A 255 -11.35 16.97 -24.28
N GLU A 256 -11.24 18.06 -25.12
CA GLU A 256 -11.87 18.21 -26.42
C GLU A 256 -11.46 17.14 -27.44
N ASP A 257 -10.14 16.87 -27.55
CA ASP A 257 -9.63 15.86 -28.47
C ASP A 257 -9.56 14.48 -27.75
N ILE A 258 -9.20 14.46 -26.47
CA ILE A 258 -8.96 13.24 -25.71
C ILE A 258 -9.28 13.44 -24.24
N SER A 259 -10.07 12.53 -23.67
CA SER A 259 -10.32 12.49 -22.23
C SER A 259 -9.15 11.83 -21.48
N LEU A 260 -8.87 12.28 -20.24
CA LEU A 260 -7.79 11.75 -19.41
C LEU A 260 -8.28 11.44 -18.00
N ILE A 261 -8.00 10.21 -17.52
CA ILE A 261 -8.05 9.84 -16.10
C ILE A 261 -6.67 9.33 -15.68
N ALA A 262 -6.17 9.80 -14.54
CA ALA A 262 -4.93 9.35 -13.95
C ALA A 262 -5.11 8.95 -12.48
N SER A 263 -4.07 8.43 -11.84
CA SER A 263 -4.04 8.36 -10.38
C SER A 263 -3.90 9.74 -9.78
N GLU A 264 -4.56 9.97 -8.63
CA GLU A 264 -4.49 11.24 -7.92
C GLU A 264 -3.07 11.54 -7.45
N GLN A 265 -2.64 12.73 -7.78
CA GLN A 265 -1.43 13.36 -7.25
C GLN A 265 -1.87 14.63 -6.53
N SER A 266 -2.02 14.53 -5.22
CA SER A 266 -2.80 15.46 -4.39
C SER A 266 -2.51 16.94 -4.61
N PHE A 267 -1.27 17.27 -4.94
CA PHE A 267 -0.89 18.66 -5.18
C PHE A 267 -1.06 19.06 -6.65
N PHE A 268 -0.80 18.15 -7.58
CA PHE A 268 -0.75 18.47 -9.00
C PHE A 268 -2.10 18.37 -9.68
N SER A 269 -2.87 17.30 -9.40
CA SER A 269 -4.06 16.96 -10.19
C SER A 269 -5.13 18.06 -10.17
N GLY A 270 -5.28 18.78 -9.07
CA GLY A 270 -6.22 19.90 -8.95
C GLY A 270 -5.74 21.19 -9.61
N TYR A 271 -4.44 21.37 -9.80
CA TYR A 271 -3.82 22.58 -10.36
C TYR A 271 -3.39 22.40 -11.82
N ALA A 272 -3.52 21.19 -12.36
CA ALA A 272 -3.27 20.96 -13.79
C ALA A 272 -4.23 21.78 -14.68
N VAL A 273 -3.83 21.99 -15.90
CA VAL A 273 -4.67 22.69 -16.91
C VAL A 273 -4.92 21.74 -18.08
N PRO A 274 -6.16 21.23 -18.20
CA PRO A 274 -7.27 21.34 -17.25
C PRO A 274 -7.06 20.53 -15.97
N PRO A 275 -7.79 20.84 -14.88
CA PRO A 275 -7.78 20.01 -13.66
C PRO A 275 -8.13 18.55 -13.96
N GLN A 276 -7.34 17.61 -13.47
CA GLN A 276 -7.43 16.19 -13.82
C GLN A 276 -8.51 15.45 -13.04
N THR A 277 -9.37 14.75 -13.74
CA THR A 277 -10.20 13.68 -13.19
C THR A 277 -9.29 12.51 -12.83
N THR A 278 -9.42 11.99 -11.61
CA THR A 278 -8.48 11.00 -11.07
C THR A 278 -9.19 9.91 -10.28
N ILE A 279 -8.54 8.76 -10.17
CA ILE A 279 -8.84 7.78 -9.13
C ILE A 279 -7.86 7.96 -7.97
N THR A 280 -8.33 7.82 -6.76
CA THR A 280 -7.52 7.97 -5.55
C THR A 280 -7.78 6.87 -4.53
N GLN A 281 -6.74 6.53 -3.79
CA GLN A 281 -6.85 5.78 -2.55
C GLN A 281 -7.37 6.70 -1.45
N GLU A 282 -8.12 6.16 -0.50
CA GLU A 282 -8.57 6.89 0.69
C GLU A 282 -7.49 6.85 1.78
N TYR A 283 -6.36 7.56 1.57
CA TYR A 283 -5.18 7.50 2.44
C TYR A 283 -5.49 7.69 3.92
N GLN A 284 -6.37 8.63 4.27
CA GLN A 284 -6.76 8.86 5.65
C GLN A 284 -7.51 7.66 6.24
N LYS A 285 -8.39 7.03 5.47
CA LYS A 285 -9.08 5.81 5.91
C LYS A 285 -8.14 4.61 6.01
N LEU A 286 -7.16 4.50 5.11
CA LEU A 286 -6.11 3.48 5.22
C LEU A 286 -5.33 3.64 6.52
N GLY A 287 -4.95 4.88 6.88
CA GLY A 287 -4.30 5.18 8.16
C GLY A 287 -5.18 4.82 9.36
N ALA A 288 -6.46 5.21 9.34
CA ALA A 288 -7.41 4.89 10.40
C ALA A 288 -7.63 3.38 10.56
N GLU A 289 -7.69 2.63 9.45
CA GLU A 289 -7.82 1.16 9.48
C GLU A 289 -6.59 0.49 10.09
N VAL A 290 -5.39 0.98 9.77
CA VAL A 290 -4.15 0.50 10.42
C VAL A 290 -4.20 0.72 11.93
N VAL A 291 -4.62 1.91 12.38
CA VAL A 291 -4.76 2.21 13.81
C VAL A 291 -5.79 1.30 14.47
N SER A 292 -6.96 1.14 13.86
CA SER A 292 -8.02 0.22 14.34
C SER A 292 -7.50 -1.21 14.46
N LEU A 293 -6.77 -1.69 13.46
CA LEU A 293 -6.17 -3.02 13.47
C LEU A 293 -5.17 -3.17 14.64
N ILE A 294 -4.29 -2.19 14.85
CA ILE A 294 -3.32 -2.20 15.95
C ILE A 294 -4.05 -2.24 17.30
N GLU A 295 -5.05 -1.37 17.53
CA GLU A 295 -5.80 -1.31 18.78
C GLU A 295 -6.54 -2.63 19.08
N ARG A 296 -7.22 -3.18 18.08
CA ARG A 296 -7.92 -4.46 18.21
C ARG A 296 -6.95 -5.61 18.52
N ARG A 297 -5.78 -5.65 17.87
CA ARG A 297 -4.73 -6.63 18.18
C ARG A 297 -4.17 -6.46 19.59
N MET A 298 -3.98 -5.21 20.05
CA MET A 298 -3.58 -4.91 21.43
C MET A 298 -4.60 -5.41 22.47
N ASN A 299 -5.88 -5.37 22.10
CA ASN A 299 -6.98 -5.89 22.93
C ASN A 299 -7.13 -7.41 22.86
N GLY A 300 -6.32 -8.09 22.03
CA GLY A 300 -6.39 -9.54 21.84
C GLY A 300 -7.53 -10.01 20.95
N GLU A 301 -8.11 -9.10 20.15
CA GLU A 301 -9.17 -9.42 19.21
C GLU A 301 -8.63 -10.13 17.97
N LEU A 302 -9.46 -10.99 17.39
CA LEU A 302 -9.22 -11.53 16.06
C LEU A 302 -9.54 -10.46 15.03
N VAL A 303 -8.60 -10.22 14.11
CA VAL A 303 -8.77 -9.28 12.99
C VAL A 303 -8.55 -10.02 11.67
N PRO A 304 -9.21 -9.61 10.59
CA PRO A 304 -8.94 -10.18 9.28
C PRO A 304 -7.49 -9.93 8.86
N GLN A 305 -6.92 -10.90 8.19
CA GLN A 305 -5.52 -10.82 7.74
C GLN A 305 -5.36 -9.83 6.58
N ILE A 306 -6.41 -9.65 5.78
CA ILE A 306 -6.45 -8.72 4.65
C ILE A 306 -7.69 -7.84 4.81
N THR A 307 -7.47 -6.55 4.80
CA THR A 307 -8.53 -5.53 4.73
C THR A 307 -8.34 -4.72 3.46
N THR A 308 -9.42 -4.50 2.72
CA THR A 308 -9.39 -3.71 1.48
C THR A 308 -10.39 -2.57 1.54
N LEU A 309 -9.97 -1.40 1.09
CA LEU A 309 -10.80 -0.19 0.98
C LEU A 309 -11.03 0.15 -0.51
N PRO A 310 -12.21 0.67 -0.87
CA PRO A 310 -12.47 1.05 -2.25
C PRO A 310 -11.65 2.27 -2.67
N TYR A 311 -11.44 2.41 -3.98
CA TYR A 311 -10.98 3.66 -4.58
C TYR A 311 -12.12 4.66 -4.69
N LEU A 312 -11.76 5.93 -4.76
CA LEU A 312 -12.67 7.04 -5.11
C LEU A 312 -12.33 7.60 -6.50
N LEU A 313 -13.35 8.11 -7.17
CA LEU A 313 -13.22 8.91 -8.39
C LEU A 313 -13.42 10.38 -8.03
N ILE A 314 -12.41 11.20 -8.28
CA ILE A 314 -12.49 12.66 -8.16
C ILE A 314 -12.72 13.22 -9.55
N LYS A 315 -13.94 13.69 -9.81
CA LYS A 315 -14.34 14.25 -11.10
C LYS A 315 -13.88 15.70 -11.21
N ARG A 316 -13.16 16.00 -12.27
CA ARG A 316 -12.70 17.36 -12.65
C ARG A 316 -12.92 17.55 -14.16
N GLU A 317 -12.13 18.40 -14.79
CA GLU A 317 -12.38 18.90 -16.16
C GLU A 317 -11.70 18.10 -17.27
N SER A 318 -10.82 17.14 -16.96
CA SER A 318 -10.06 16.40 -17.98
C SER A 318 -10.85 15.27 -18.69
N VAL A 319 -12.14 15.14 -18.41
CA VAL A 319 -13.05 14.21 -19.09
C VAL A 319 -14.28 14.98 -19.56
N ARG A 320 -14.60 14.84 -20.87
CA ARG A 320 -15.78 15.51 -21.48
C ARG A 320 -17.12 15.00 -20.94
#